data_7db4474baf61315f99e1a585f2f7b449
#
_entry.id   7db4474baf61315f99e1a585f2f7b449
#
_cell.length_a   1.000
_cell.length_b   1.000
_cell.length_c   1.000
_cell.angle_alpha   90.00
_cell.angle_beta   90.00
_cell.angle_gamma   90.00
#
_symmetry.space_group_name_H-M   'P 1'
#
loop_
_entity.id
_entity.type
_entity.pdbx_description
1 polymer ?
#
loop_
_entity_poly.entity_id
_entity_poly.type
_entity_poly.pdbx_seq_one_letter_code
_entity_poly.pdbx_strand_id
1 'polypeptide(L)'
;MNPYKLFAAYAAPSVLAFALSGVYAIVDGFFVGHSMGDAGLSAINIAYPVVSLMQSLGTGIGMGGSVLWAVRRGSAGSLAAGGYVRATLLLLLAASTAAAGGLFWLTGPILRLMGAEGEIFILGKEYLDVIVLGAAFQIFATGIVPIIRNNGGSLFALAVMMSGFLTNIVLDYLFVWVFQWGTAGAAAATVIGQLVTTLGAFFYLIYRRLPIMGSLSGFIPMARQIAKVAASPFGLTFSPMASLMLINRFSVTNGGEAAVACYACIAYALTIVQMLVQGVGDGSQPLMSRFYGEGKLALASQIQRIA
;
A
#
# COMPACT_ATOMS: atom_id res chain seq x y z
N MET A 1 -4.07 5.29 31.87
CA MET A 1 -3.49 4.28 30.95
C MET A 1 -2.10 4.75 30.56
N ASN A 2 -1.07 3.89 30.63
CA ASN A 2 0.31 4.30 30.31
C ASN A 2 0.42 4.57 28.80
N PRO A 3 0.76 5.80 28.34
CA PRO A 3 0.84 6.17 26.94
C PRO A 3 1.85 5.33 26.13
N TYR A 4 2.97 4.94 26.77
CA TYR A 4 3.98 4.10 26.11
C TYR A 4 3.48 2.69 25.81
N LYS A 5 2.74 2.07 26.76
CA LYS A 5 2.14 0.74 26.52
C LYS A 5 1.07 0.81 25.41
N LEU A 6 0.28 1.89 25.42
CA LEU A 6 -0.74 2.09 24.41
C LEU A 6 -0.11 2.32 23.01
N PHE A 7 0.92 3.16 22.94
CA PHE A 7 1.67 3.39 21.71
C PHE A 7 2.26 2.07 21.19
N ALA A 8 2.95 1.31 22.02
CA ALA A 8 3.54 0.04 21.63
C ALA A 8 2.51 -0.97 21.09
N ALA A 9 1.32 -1.04 21.69
CA ALA A 9 0.25 -1.94 21.24
C ALA A 9 -0.26 -1.64 19.82
N TYR A 10 -0.13 -0.40 19.37
CA TYR A 10 -0.54 0.01 18.02
C TYR A 10 0.64 0.08 17.03
N ALA A 11 1.79 0.61 17.49
CA ALA A 11 2.95 0.80 16.63
C ALA A 11 3.68 -0.52 16.34
N ALA A 12 3.86 -1.41 17.34
CA ALA A 12 4.62 -2.64 17.14
C ALA A 12 4.03 -3.57 16.05
N PRO A 13 2.70 -3.84 16.00
CA PRO A 13 2.14 -4.63 14.91
C PRO A 13 2.33 -3.97 13.54
N SER A 14 2.28 -2.63 13.46
CA SER A 14 2.47 -1.90 12.21
C SER A 14 3.92 -1.93 11.75
N VAL A 15 4.88 -1.67 12.64
CA VAL A 15 6.32 -1.78 12.35
C VAL A 15 6.67 -3.19 11.90
N LEU A 16 6.14 -4.21 12.59
CA LEU A 16 6.37 -5.61 12.21
C LEU A 16 5.78 -5.92 10.82
N ALA A 17 4.58 -5.41 10.51
CA ALA A 17 3.97 -5.59 9.18
C ALA A 17 4.84 -5.00 8.06
N PHE A 18 5.40 -3.80 8.26
CA PHE A 18 6.27 -3.17 7.27
C PHE A 18 7.63 -3.88 7.17
N ALA A 19 8.23 -4.29 8.29
CA ALA A 19 9.47 -5.07 8.28
C ALA A 19 9.28 -6.40 7.51
N LEU A 20 8.19 -7.10 7.76
CA LEU A 20 7.86 -8.35 7.07
C LEU A 20 7.49 -8.14 5.59
N SER A 21 6.94 -6.98 5.21
CA SER A 21 6.76 -6.65 3.80
C SER A 21 8.09 -6.48 3.06
N GLY A 22 9.13 -6.00 3.74
CA GLY A 22 10.49 -5.96 3.19
C GLY A 22 11.07 -7.36 2.97
N VAL A 23 10.89 -8.26 3.92
CA VAL A 23 11.30 -9.67 3.77
C VAL A 23 10.56 -10.33 2.60
N TYR A 24 9.25 -10.12 2.52
CA TYR A 24 8.44 -10.59 1.41
C TYR A 24 8.97 -10.12 0.05
N ALA A 25 9.28 -8.83 -0.10
CA ALA A 25 9.81 -8.28 -1.35
C ALA A 25 11.17 -8.90 -1.76
N ILE A 26 12.02 -9.25 -0.79
CA ILE A 26 13.28 -9.96 -1.04
C ILE A 26 13.00 -11.39 -1.55
N VAL A 27 12.07 -12.10 -0.94
CA VAL A 27 11.72 -13.48 -1.32
C VAL A 27 11.09 -13.51 -2.72
N ASP A 28 10.17 -12.59 -3.03
CA ASP A 28 9.58 -12.43 -4.36
C ASP A 28 10.67 -12.18 -5.42
N GLY A 29 11.56 -11.21 -5.17
CA GLY A 29 12.70 -10.93 -6.04
C GLY A 29 13.65 -12.13 -6.21
N PHE A 30 13.83 -12.95 -5.18
CA PHE A 30 14.64 -14.18 -5.28
C PHE A 30 14.02 -15.19 -6.25
N PHE A 31 12.70 -15.46 -6.15
CA PHE A 31 12.03 -16.39 -7.08
C PHE A 31 12.11 -15.90 -8.52
N VAL A 32 11.83 -14.62 -8.76
CA VAL A 32 11.90 -14.00 -10.09
C VAL A 32 13.33 -14.05 -10.64
N GLY A 33 14.31 -13.60 -9.86
CA GLY A 33 15.71 -13.54 -10.30
C GLY A 33 16.29 -14.91 -10.60
N HIS A 34 15.98 -15.92 -9.78
CA HIS A 34 16.46 -17.28 -10.00
C HIS A 34 15.81 -17.97 -11.20
N SER A 35 14.51 -17.70 -11.46
CA SER A 35 13.75 -18.35 -12.54
C SER A 35 13.95 -17.66 -13.91
N MET A 36 14.04 -16.32 -13.93
CA MET A 36 14.04 -15.52 -15.17
C MET A 36 15.30 -14.65 -15.34
N GLY A 37 16.24 -14.73 -14.39
CA GLY A 37 17.48 -13.97 -14.42
C GLY A 37 17.26 -12.44 -14.38
N ASP A 38 18.26 -11.72 -14.91
CA ASP A 38 18.30 -10.26 -14.89
C ASP A 38 17.18 -9.60 -15.72
N ALA A 39 16.73 -10.27 -16.80
CA ALA A 39 15.65 -9.75 -17.64
C ALA A 39 14.31 -9.69 -16.88
N GLY A 40 13.97 -10.74 -16.13
CA GLY A 40 12.75 -10.78 -15.29
C GLY A 40 12.79 -9.74 -14.19
N LEU A 41 13.91 -9.61 -13.47
CA LEU A 41 14.06 -8.60 -12.42
C LEU A 41 13.97 -7.18 -13.00
N SER A 42 14.62 -6.92 -14.13
CA SER A 42 14.58 -5.63 -14.81
C SER A 42 13.16 -5.28 -15.26
N ALA A 43 12.42 -6.25 -15.80
CA ALA A 43 11.05 -6.07 -16.25
C ALA A 43 10.12 -5.67 -15.09
N ILE A 44 10.20 -6.35 -13.93
CA ILE A 44 9.41 -6.03 -12.75
C ILE A 44 9.80 -4.67 -12.16
N ASN A 45 11.10 -4.35 -12.09
CA ASN A 45 11.56 -3.06 -11.61
C ASN A 45 11.05 -1.89 -12.46
N ILE A 46 11.05 -2.03 -13.79
CA ILE A 46 10.50 -1.02 -14.71
C ILE A 46 8.97 -0.93 -14.57
N ALA A 47 8.28 -2.02 -14.26
CA ALA A 47 6.84 -2.06 -14.03
C ALA A 47 6.42 -1.49 -12.65
N TYR A 48 7.32 -1.50 -11.67
CA TYR A 48 7.04 -1.15 -10.27
C TYR A 48 6.40 0.24 -10.03
N PRO A 49 6.71 1.31 -10.80
CA PRO A 49 6.03 2.60 -10.66
C PRO A 49 4.51 2.54 -10.80
N VAL A 50 4.00 1.66 -11.66
CA VAL A 50 2.54 1.45 -11.83
C VAL A 50 1.96 0.78 -10.59
N VAL A 51 2.65 -0.23 -10.04
CA VAL A 51 2.27 -0.90 -8.79
C VAL A 51 2.27 0.10 -7.63
N SER A 52 3.32 0.92 -7.51
CA SER A 52 3.46 1.94 -6.48
C SER A 52 2.37 3.00 -6.56
N LEU A 53 1.94 3.40 -7.76
CA LEU A 53 0.82 4.32 -7.97
C LEU A 53 -0.48 3.74 -7.42
N MET A 54 -0.81 2.49 -7.75
CA MET A 54 -2.02 1.83 -7.25
C MET A 54 -1.99 1.66 -5.73
N GLN A 55 -0.85 1.28 -5.17
CA GLN A 55 -0.65 1.20 -3.72
C GLN A 55 -0.85 2.55 -3.04
N SER A 56 -0.31 3.62 -3.63
CA SER A 56 -0.41 4.99 -3.10
C SER A 56 -1.84 5.51 -3.16
N LEU A 57 -2.60 5.18 -4.22
CA LEU A 57 -4.02 5.51 -4.32
C LEU A 57 -4.82 4.83 -3.20
N GLY A 58 -4.61 3.54 -2.99
CA GLY A 58 -5.27 2.78 -1.92
C GLY A 58 -4.92 3.33 -0.54
N THR A 59 -3.63 3.48 -0.23
CA THR A 59 -3.14 4.02 1.04
C THR A 59 -3.65 5.45 1.28
N GLY A 60 -3.56 6.33 0.28
CA GLY A 60 -4.01 7.71 0.38
C GLY A 60 -5.49 7.82 0.71
N ILE A 61 -6.34 7.18 -0.08
CA ILE A 61 -7.80 7.21 0.12
C ILE A 61 -8.17 6.54 1.44
N GLY A 62 -7.60 5.36 1.72
CA GLY A 62 -7.87 4.60 2.93
C GLY A 62 -7.47 5.33 4.21
N MET A 63 -6.26 5.90 4.23
CA MET A 63 -5.76 6.69 5.36
C MET A 63 -6.59 7.97 5.53
N GLY A 64 -6.82 8.72 4.43
CA GLY A 64 -7.62 9.95 4.47
C GLY A 64 -9.02 9.72 5.05
N GLY A 65 -9.70 8.68 4.59
CA GLY A 65 -11.03 8.33 5.08
C GLY A 65 -11.04 7.81 6.51
N SER A 66 -10.08 6.97 6.88
CA SER A 66 -9.99 6.38 8.22
C SER A 66 -9.65 7.41 9.30
N VAL A 67 -8.80 8.40 8.99
CA VAL A 67 -8.50 9.55 9.86
C VAL A 67 -9.77 10.35 10.15
N LEU A 68 -10.47 10.78 9.09
CA LEU A 68 -11.70 11.55 9.23
C LEU A 68 -12.80 10.77 9.97
N TRP A 69 -12.93 9.48 9.70
CA TRP A 69 -13.81 8.60 10.42
C TRP A 69 -13.46 8.52 11.93
N ALA A 70 -12.19 8.33 12.26
CA ALA A 70 -11.74 8.24 13.66
C ALA A 70 -11.97 9.56 14.42
N VAL A 71 -11.63 10.70 13.80
CA VAL A 71 -11.87 12.05 14.37
C VAL A 71 -13.36 12.29 14.57
N ARG A 72 -14.19 12.02 13.56
CA ARG A 72 -15.63 12.23 13.65
C ARG A 72 -16.30 11.30 14.66
N ARG A 73 -15.82 10.06 14.77
CA ARG A 73 -16.29 9.11 15.78
C ARG A 73 -16.00 9.58 17.19
N GLY A 74 -14.83 10.17 17.41
CA GLY A 74 -14.43 10.74 18.71
C GLY A 74 -15.28 11.95 19.11
N SER A 75 -15.64 12.82 18.15
CA SER A 75 -16.35 14.08 18.41
C SER A 75 -17.87 13.96 18.39
N ALA A 76 -18.46 13.09 17.56
CA ALA A 76 -19.91 13.05 17.30
C ALA A 76 -20.52 11.64 17.33
N GLY A 77 -19.76 10.63 17.71
CA GLY A 77 -20.20 9.25 17.82
C GLY A 77 -20.18 8.45 16.52
N SER A 78 -20.41 7.14 16.63
CA SER A 78 -20.22 6.17 15.55
C SER A 78 -21.24 6.32 14.40
N LEU A 79 -22.49 6.69 14.70
CA LEU A 79 -23.53 6.87 13.68
C LEU A 79 -23.19 8.04 12.73
N ALA A 80 -22.79 9.19 13.30
CA ALA A 80 -22.42 10.37 12.53
C ALA A 80 -21.14 10.18 11.69
N ALA A 81 -20.24 9.28 12.13
CA ALA A 81 -18.99 8.98 11.45
C ALA A 81 -19.14 7.97 10.31
N GLY A 82 -20.19 7.14 10.31
CA GLY A 82 -20.34 6.01 9.38
C GLY A 82 -20.30 6.38 7.90
N GLY A 83 -20.69 7.61 7.56
CA GLY A 83 -20.61 8.13 6.19
C GLY A 83 -19.19 8.12 5.61
N TYR A 84 -18.17 8.36 6.43
CA TYR A 84 -16.77 8.36 5.98
C TYR A 84 -16.29 6.97 5.58
N VAL A 85 -16.70 5.90 6.29
CA VAL A 85 -16.35 4.53 5.89
C VAL A 85 -16.94 4.22 4.52
N ARG A 86 -18.22 4.49 4.31
CA ARG A 86 -18.89 4.28 3.01
C ARG A 86 -18.26 5.11 1.90
N ALA A 87 -18.01 6.39 2.15
CA ALA A 87 -17.39 7.27 1.17
C ALA A 87 -15.98 6.79 0.80
N THR A 88 -15.21 6.29 1.77
CA THR A 88 -13.88 5.70 1.51
C THR A 88 -13.98 4.47 0.62
N LEU A 89 -14.88 3.52 0.92
CA LEU A 89 -15.04 2.31 0.12
C LEU A 89 -15.48 2.63 -1.32
N LEU A 90 -16.36 3.62 -1.51
CA LEU A 90 -16.79 4.06 -2.84
C LEU A 90 -15.64 4.76 -3.60
N LEU A 91 -14.83 5.57 -2.92
CA LEU A 91 -13.67 6.19 -3.53
C LEU A 91 -12.61 5.15 -3.92
N LEU A 92 -12.40 4.11 -3.08
CA LEU A 92 -11.52 2.99 -3.43
C LEU A 92 -12.06 2.24 -4.65
N LEU A 93 -13.38 2.01 -4.74
CA LEU A 93 -14.00 1.38 -5.90
C LEU A 93 -13.83 2.24 -7.16
N ALA A 94 -14.11 3.54 -7.08
CA ALA A 94 -13.92 4.47 -8.20
C ALA A 94 -12.46 4.53 -8.65
N ALA A 95 -11.52 4.62 -7.70
CA ALA A 95 -10.08 4.61 -8.01
C ALA A 95 -9.64 3.28 -8.64
N SER A 96 -10.15 2.14 -8.16
CA SER A 96 -9.87 0.81 -8.72
C SER A 96 -10.37 0.69 -10.15
N THR A 97 -11.60 1.13 -10.41
CA THR A 97 -12.19 1.09 -11.75
C THR A 97 -11.43 2.02 -12.71
N ALA A 98 -11.08 3.22 -12.24
CA ALA A 98 -10.30 4.18 -13.04
C ALA A 98 -8.88 3.66 -13.31
N ALA A 99 -8.22 3.05 -12.31
CA ALA A 99 -6.90 2.46 -12.47
C ALA A 99 -6.93 1.26 -13.42
N ALA A 100 -7.85 0.32 -13.24
CA ALA A 100 -7.98 -0.84 -14.12
C ALA A 100 -8.27 -0.41 -15.56
N GLY A 101 -9.26 0.46 -15.79
CA GLY A 101 -9.64 0.92 -17.13
C GLY A 101 -8.57 1.80 -17.79
N GLY A 102 -8.00 2.76 -17.03
CA GLY A 102 -7.00 3.69 -17.59
C GLY A 102 -5.64 3.05 -17.80
N LEU A 103 -5.13 2.33 -16.79
CA LEU A 103 -3.79 1.73 -16.86
C LEU A 103 -3.72 0.56 -17.85
N PHE A 104 -4.82 -0.19 -18.04
CA PHE A 104 -4.84 -1.30 -18.98
C PHE A 104 -4.41 -0.89 -20.40
N TRP A 105 -4.89 0.27 -20.86
CA TRP A 105 -4.51 0.82 -22.16
C TRP A 105 -3.13 1.50 -22.17
N LEU A 106 -2.63 1.86 -21.00
CA LEU A 106 -1.38 2.61 -20.83
C LEU A 106 -0.18 1.74 -20.46
N THR A 107 -0.36 0.44 -20.17
CA THR A 107 0.76 -0.47 -19.79
C THR A 107 1.90 -0.42 -20.80
N GLY A 108 1.61 -0.62 -22.09
CA GLY A 108 2.63 -0.56 -23.15
C GLY A 108 3.30 0.80 -23.29
N PRO A 109 2.55 1.91 -23.46
CA PRO A 109 3.11 3.26 -23.48
C PRO A 109 3.98 3.61 -22.27
N ILE A 110 3.55 3.24 -21.04
CA ILE A 110 4.31 3.50 -19.82
C ILE A 110 5.64 2.72 -19.83
N LEU A 111 5.62 1.42 -20.17
CA LEU A 111 6.84 0.61 -20.24
C LEU A 111 7.85 1.19 -21.24
N ARG A 112 7.40 1.63 -22.41
CA ARG A 112 8.26 2.27 -23.41
C ARG A 112 8.83 3.60 -22.90
N LEU A 113 8.00 4.41 -22.23
CA LEU A 113 8.44 5.67 -21.62
C LEU A 113 9.51 5.43 -20.56
N MET A 114 9.41 4.30 -19.86
CA MET A 114 10.39 3.85 -18.85
C MET A 114 11.64 3.20 -19.46
N GLY A 115 11.72 3.09 -20.77
CA GLY A 115 12.88 2.54 -21.48
C GLY A 115 12.86 1.01 -21.65
N ALA A 116 11.71 0.35 -21.48
CA ALA A 116 11.61 -1.09 -21.74
C ALA A 116 11.62 -1.37 -23.23
N GLU A 117 12.54 -2.23 -23.66
CA GLU A 117 12.68 -2.70 -25.04
C GLU A 117 12.89 -4.23 -25.08
N GLY A 118 12.69 -4.84 -26.25
CA GLY A 118 12.94 -6.26 -26.48
C GLY A 118 12.24 -7.18 -25.49
N GLU A 119 12.99 -8.10 -24.90
CA GLU A 119 12.51 -9.10 -23.93
C GLU A 119 11.97 -8.45 -22.65
N ILE A 120 12.62 -7.40 -22.13
CA ILE A 120 12.19 -6.66 -20.94
C ILE A 120 10.82 -6.06 -21.14
N PHE A 121 10.50 -5.53 -22.35
CA PHE A 121 9.17 -5.01 -22.67
C PHE A 121 8.11 -6.12 -22.64
N ILE A 122 8.42 -7.29 -23.21
CA ILE A 122 7.48 -8.42 -23.27
C ILE A 122 7.17 -8.90 -21.85
N LEU A 123 8.19 -9.20 -21.04
CA LEU A 123 8.05 -9.66 -19.66
C LEU A 123 7.36 -8.61 -18.77
N GLY A 124 7.71 -7.34 -18.92
CA GLY A 124 7.09 -6.24 -18.18
C GLY A 124 5.62 -6.05 -18.54
N LYS A 125 5.25 -6.27 -19.81
CA LYS A 125 3.87 -6.18 -20.25
C LYS A 125 3.03 -7.35 -19.72
N GLU A 126 3.53 -8.57 -19.79
CA GLU A 126 2.89 -9.75 -19.21
C GLU A 126 2.61 -9.54 -17.71
N TYR A 127 3.60 -9.02 -16.97
CA TYR A 127 3.46 -8.69 -15.56
C TYR A 127 2.38 -7.64 -15.32
N LEU A 128 2.46 -6.49 -16.01
CA LEU A 128 1.54 -5.37 -15.79
C LEU A 128 0.11 -5.69 -16.21
N ASP A 129 -0.10 -6.44 -17.28
CA ASP A 129 -1.44 -6.78 -17.74
C ASP A 129 -2.18 -7.57 -16.64
N VAL A 130 -1.51 -8.51 -15.95
CA VAL A 130 -2.09 -9.27 -14.84
C VAL A 130 -2.28 -8.37 -13.60
N ILE A 131 -1.28 -7.57 -13.23
CA ILE A 131 -1.34 -6.65 -12.09
C ILE A 131 -2.48 -5.64 -12.24
N VAL A 132 -2.65 -5.04 -13.41
CA VAL A 132 -3.70 -4.03 -13.67
C VAL A 132 -5.09 -4.66 -13.64
N LEU A 133 -5.26 -5.90 -14.11
CA LEU A 133 -6.51 -6.65 -13.92
C LEU A 133 -6.83 -6.86 -12.43
N GLY A 134 -5.79 -7.05 -11.61
CA GLY A 134 -5.88 -7.15 -10.15
C GLY A 134 -5.92 -5.82 -9.40
N ALA A 135 -5.97 -4.66 -10.08
CA ALA A 135 -5.87 -3.33 -9.46
C ALA A 135 -6.87 -3.10 -8.32
N ALA A 136 -8.08 -3.67 -8.42
CA ALA A 136 -9.09 -3.59 -7.37
C ALA A 136 -8.57 -4.21 -6.06
N PHE A 137 -7.99 -5.40 -6.11
CA PHE A 137 -7.50 -6.10 -4.93
C PHE A 137 -6.32 -5.34 -4.30
N GLN A 138 -5.40 -4.82 -5.11
CA GLN A 138 -4.28 -4.00 -4.65
C GLN A 138 -4.75 -2.74 -3.93
N ILE A 139 -5.68 -1.98 -4.53
CA ILE A 139 -6.17 -0.71 -3.98
C ILE A 139 -7.02 -0.95 -2.72
N PHE A 140 -7.87 -1.99 -2.72
CA PHE A 140 -8.68 -2.33 -1.53
C PHE A 140 -7.83 -2.90 -0.40
N ALA A 141 -6.85 -3.77 -0.66
CA ALA A 141 -5.97 -4.32 0.35
C ALA A 141 -5.24 -3.21 1.12
N THR A 142 -4.65 -2.25 0.41
CA THR A 142 -3.94 -1.12 1.04
C THR A 142 -4.89 -0.08 1.64
N GLY A 143 -6.09 0.09 1.08
CA GLY A 143 -7.06 1.11 1.49
C GLY A 143 -7.91 0.72 2.71
N ILE A 144 -8.22 -0.57 2.93
CA ILE A 144 -9.06 -0.99 4.07
C ILE A 144 -8.22 -1.15 5.35
N VAL A 145 -6.95 -1.55 5.25
CA VAL A 145 -6.07 -1.77 6.41
C VAL A 145 -6.03 -0.57 7.38
N PRO A 146 -5.93 0.70 6.93
CA PRO A 146 -6.03 1.85 7.82
C PRO A 146 -7.36 1.94 8.60
N ILE A 147 -8.48 1.52 8.01
CA ILE A 147 -9.79 1.48 8.69
C ILE A 147 -9.76 0.47 9.84
N ILE A 148 -9.17 -0.72 9.62
CA ILE A 148 -9.00 -1.75 10.64
C ILE A 148 -8.17 -1.22 11.80
N ARG A 149 -7.02 -0.59 11.52
CA ARG A 149 -6.12 0.00 12.53
C ARG A 149 -6.84 1.09 13.34
N ASN A 150 -7.56 1.99 12.67
CA ASN A 150 -8.35 3.05 13.32
C ASN A 150 -9.53 2.52 14.13
N ASN A 151 -9.98 1.29 13.89
CA ASN A 151 -10.98 0.61 14.73
C ASN A 151 -10.36 -0.14 15.93
N GLY A 152 -9.06 -0.04 16.15
CA GLY A 152 -8.35 -0.73 17.23
C GLY A 152 -7.89 -2.15 16.87
N GLY A 153 -7.97 -2.54 15.60
CA GLY A 153 -7.60 -3.87 15.11
C GLY A 153 -6.18 -3.97 14.56
N SER A 154 -5.18 -3.28 15.16
CA SER A 154 -3.81 -3.27 14.61
C SER A 154 -3.20 -4.67 14.50
N LEU A 155 -3.44 -5.56 15.47
CA LEU A 155 -2.99 -6.95 15.39
C LEU A 155 -3.73 -7.76 14.31
N PHE A 156 -5.02 -7.50 14.13
CA PHE A 156 -5.79 -8.13 13.05
C PHE A 156 -5.31 -7.65 11.67
N ALA A 157 -5.01 -6.35 11.54
CA ALA A 157 -4.43 -5.78 10.33
C ALA A 157 -3.09 -6.46 9.98
N LEU A 158 -2.21 -6.67 10.99
CA LEU A 158 -0.97 -7.44 10.81
C LEU A 158 -1.27 -8.86 10.32
N ALA A 159 -2.20 -9.59 10.96
CA ALA A 159 -2.52 -10.97 10.61
C ALA A 159 -3.05 -11.08 9.17
N VAL A 160 -3.90 -10.16 8.74
CA VAL A 160 -4.44 -10.12 7.37
C VAL A 160 -3.35 -9.82 6.35
N MET A 161 -2.46 -8.86 6.61
CA MET A 161 -1.32 -8.58 5.73
C MET A 161 -0.39 -9.78 5.63
N MET A 162 -0.10 -10.43 6.76
CA MET A 162 0.73 -11.64 6.80
C MET A 162 0.13 -12.79 6.00
N SER A 163 -1.19 -13.01 6.09
CA SER A 163 -1.85 -14.05 5.29
C SER A 163 -1.69 -13.80 3.79
N GLY A 164 -1.78 -12.54 3.35
CA GLY A 164 -1.53 -12.16 1.96
C GLY A 164 -0.08 -12.41 1.52
N PHE A 165 0.89 -12.01 2.35
CA PHE A 165 2.32 -12.22 2.05
C PHE A 165 2.68 -13.71 2.00
N LEU A 166 2.22 -14.50 2.96
CA LEU A 166 2.46 -15.95 2.96
C LEU A 166 1.80 -16.65 1.76
N THR A 167 0.58 -16.25 1.42
CA THR A 167 -0.09 -16.77 0.22
C THR A 167 0.72 -16.45 -1.03
N ASN A 168 1.19 -15.22 -1.17
CA ASN A 168 2.00 -14.83 -2.31
C ASN A 168 3.30 -15.66 -2.38
N ILE A 169 4.08 -15.78 -1.29
CA ILE A 169 5.32 -16.56 -1.25
C ILE A 169 5.09 -18.02 -1.69
N VAL A 170 4.02 -18.65 -1.20
CA VAL A 170 3.66 -20.01 -1.59
C VAL A 170 3.32 -20.09 -3.07
N LEU A 171 2.58 -19.12 -3.58
CA LEU A 171 2.18 -19.07 -4.99
C LEU A 171 3.34 -18.69 -5.92
N ASP A 172 4.29 -17.86 -5.49
CA ASP A 172 5.52 -17.60 -6.24
C ASP A 172 6.34 -18.88 -6.41
N TYR A 173 6.49 -19.65 -5.32
CA TYR A 173 7.12 -20.96 -5.42
C TYR A 173 6.39 -21.85 -6.44
N LEU A 174 5.07 -21.91 -6.42
CA LEU A 174 4.31 -22.76 -7.34
C LEU A 174 4.32 -22.23 -8.78
N PHE A 175 3.97 -20.94 -8.97
CA PHE A 175 3.74 -20.37 -10.30
C PHE A 175 5.05 -20.03 -11.02
N VAL A 176 6.03 -19.50 -10.30
CA VAL A 176 7.29 -19.06 -10.88
C VAL A 176 8.30 -20.21 -10.94
N TRP A 177 8.43 -20.97 -9.83
CA TRP A 177 9.45 -22.02 -9.75
C TRP A 177 8.99 -23.35 -10.32
N VAL A 178 7.81 -23.86 -9.89
CA VAL A 178 7.34 -25.20 -10.28
C VAL A 178 6.69 -25.18 -11.66
N PHE A 179 5.74 -24.26 -11.89
CA PHE A 179 4.99 -24.18 -13.15
C PHE A 179 5.66 -23.36 -14.23
N GLN A 180 6.67 -22.56 -13.86
CA GLN A 180 7.45 -21.72 -14.78
C GLN A 180 6.59 -20.76 -15.62
N TRP A 181 5.57 -20.15 -15.00
CA TRP A 181 4.68 -19.17 -15.65
C TRP A 181 5.33 -17.79 -15.84
N GLY A 182 6.61 -17.64 -15.53
CA GLY A 182 7.36 -16.40 -15.74
C GLY A 182 6.81 -15.20 -14.93
N THR A 183 6.90 -14.02 -15.51
CA THR A 183 6.45 -12.78 -14.87
C THR A 183 4.93 -12.73 -14.67
N ALA A 184 4.15 -13.36 -15.54
CA ALA A 184 2.71 -13.51 -15.35
C ALA A 184 2.38 -14.33 -14.09
N GLY A 185 3.20 -15.36 -13.78
CA GLY A 185 3.07 -16.16 -12.56
C GLY A 185 3.30 -15.34 -11.30
N ALA A 186 4.38 -14.54 -11.26
CA ALA A 186 4.68 -13.62 -10.14
C ALA A 186 3.57 -12.58 -9.96
N ALA A 187 3.06 -12.02 -11.05
CA ALA A 187 1.93 -11.09 -11.02
C ALA A 187 0.66 -11.74 -10.47
N ALA A 188 0.35 -12.97 -10.90
CA ALA A 188 -0.81 -13.71 -10.42
C ALA A 188 -0.71 -14.04 -8.93
N ALA A 189 0.47 -14.46 -8.45
CA ALA A 189 0.73 -14.70 -7.03
C ALA A 189 0.50 -13.43 -6.20
N THR A 190 1.01 -12.29 -6.67
CA THR A 190 0.80 -10.97 -6.05
C THR A 190 -0.68 -10.60 -5.99
N VAL A 191 -1.41 -10.73 -7.10
CA VAL A 191 -2.85 -10.41 -7.16
C VAL A 191 -3.66 -11.29 -6.23
N ILE A 192 -3.36 -12.60 -6.15
CA ILE A 192 -4.05 -13.52 -5.24
C ILE A 192 -3.71 -13.20 -3.77
N GLY A 193 -2.47 -12.86 -3.44
CA GLY A 193 -2.08 -12.39 -2.10
C GLY A 193 -2.85 -11.14 -1.69
N GLN A 194 -3.02 -10.18 -2.61
CA GLN A 194 -3.84 -8.97 -2.38
C GLN A 194 -5.33 -9.29 -2.25
N LEU A 195 -5.84 -10.26 -3.01
CA LEU A 195 -7.21 -10.77 -2.86
C LEU A 195 -7.44 -11.35 -1.46
N VAL A 196 -6.54 -12.20 -0.95
CA VAL A 196 -6.62 -12.78 0.40
C VAL A 196 -6.62 -11.66 1.45
N THR A 197 -5.74 -10.67 1.33
CA THR A 197 -5.70 -9.50 2.20
C THR A 197 -7.02 -8.74 2.15
N THR A 198 -7.56 -8.49 0.96
CA THR A 198 -8.82 -7.78 0.74
C THR A 198 -10.00 -8.52 1.37
N LEU A 199 -10.10 -9.84 1.16
CA LEU A 199 -11.17 -10.66 1.74
C LEU A 199 -11.10 -10.68 3.26
N GLY A 200 -9.90 -10.85 3.84
CA GLY A 200 -9.70 -10.77 5.29
C GLY A 200 -10.06 -9.40 5.87
N ALA A 201 -9.73 -8.33 5.14
CA ALA A 201 -10.08 -6.97 5.53
C ALA A 201 -11.61 -6.74 5.47
N PHE A 202 -12.31 -7.17 4.42
CA PHE A 202 -13.77 -7.11 4.36
C PHE A 202 -14.44 -7.96 5.43
N PHE A 203 -13.91 -9.17 5.69
CA PHE A 203 -14.40 -9.99 6.80
C PHE A 203 -14.37 -9.23 8.13
N TYR A 204 -13.29 -8.51 8.42
CA TYR A 204 -13.21 -7.67 9.62
C TYR A 204 -14.29 -6.59 9.64
N LEU A 205 -14.51 -5.87 8.52
CA LEU A 205 -15.53 -4.82 8.46
C LEU A 205 -16.92 -5.38 8.78
N ILE A 206 -17.26 -6.54 8.22
CA ILE A 206 -18.54 -7.23 8.44
C ILE A 206 -18.64 -7.74 9.89
N TYR A 207 -17.63 -8.45 10.37
CA TYR A 207 -17.59 -9.00 11.72
C TYR A 207 -17.73 -7.93 12.79
N ARG A 208 -17.04 -6.79 12.61
CA ARG A 208 -17.12 -5.63 13.52
C ARG A 208 -18.33 -4.73 13.27
N ARG A 209 -19.20 -5.12 12.35
CA ARG A 209 -20.44 -4.39 11.99
C ARG A 209 -20.17 -2.93 11.67
N LEU A 210 -19.07 -2.66 10.96
CA LEU A 210 -18.79 -1.31 10.51
C LEU A 210 -19.84 -0.90 9.45
N PRO A 211 -20.16 0.40 9.36
CA PRO A 211 -21.24 0.89 8.50
C PRO A 211 -20.81 0.94 7.02
N ILE A 212 -20.69 -0.24 6.40
CA ILE A 212 -20.29 -0.40 4.99
C ILE A 212 -21.43 -0.09 4.01
N MET A 213 -22.70 -0.21 4.46
CA MET A 213 -23.90 0.07 3.66
C MET A 213 -24.74 1.17 4.31
N GLY A 214 -25.60 1.81 3.53
CA GLY A 214 -26.56 2.83 4.01
C GLY A 214 -26.59 4.09 3.14
N SER A 215 -27.22 5.15 3.64
CA SER A 215 -27.40 6.41 2.90
C SER A 215 -26.05 7.05 2.51
N LEU A 216 -26.01 7.59 1.30
CA LEU A 216 -24.90 8.38 0.74
C LEU A 216 -25.13 9.89 0.85
N SER A 217 -26.08 10.30 1.71
CA SER A 217 -26.32 11.72 1.96
C SER A 217 -25.00 12.41 2.37
N GLY A 218 -24.67 13.49 1.69
CA GLY A 218 -23.40 14.21 1.95
C GLY A 218 -22.14 13.53 1.39
N PHE A 219 -22.25 12.61 0.43
CA PHE A 219 -21.10 11.94 -0.18
C PHE A 219 -20.07 12.92 -0.76
N ILE A 220 -20.51 13.89 -1.58
CA ILE A 220 -19.59 14.82 -2.26
C ILE A 220 -18.73 15.63 -1.28
N PRO A 221 -19.31 16.29 -0.24
CA PRO A 221 -18.49 16.96 0.77
C PRO A 221 -17.54 16.01 1.51
N MET A 222 -17.96 14.78 1.87
CA MET A 222 -17.08 13.80 2.50
C MET A 222 -15.96 13.35 1.57
N ALA A 223 -16.25 13.05 0.31
CA ALA A 223 -15.26 12.70 -0.70
C ALA A 223 -14.21 13.80 -0.89
N ARG A 224 -14.64 15.07 -0.94
CA ARG A 224 -13.72 16.24 -1.02
C ARG A 224 -12.83 16.35 0.21
N GLN A 225 -13.37 16.10 1.41
CA GLN A 225 -12.57 16.10 2.64
C GLN A 225 -11.57 14.94 2.64
N ILE A 226 -12.00 13.73 2.26
CA ILE A 226 -11.13 12.56 2.14
C ILE A 226 -10.00 12.85 1.15
N ALA A 227 -10.28 13.38 -0.04
CA ALA A 227 -9.28 13.70 -1.04
C ALA A 227 -8.23 14.70 -0.54
N LYS A 228 -8.64 15.72 0.24
CA LYS A 228 -7.70 16.67 0.85
C LYS A 228 -6.76 16.02 1.85
N VAL A 229 -7.27 15.14 2.70
CA VAL A 229 -6.45 14.44 3.70
C VAL A 229 -5.62 13.34 3.04
N ALA A 230 -6.14 12.66 2.02
CA ALA A 230 -5.49 11.60 1.27
C ALA A 230 -4.21 12.07 0.52
N ALA A 231 -4.13 13.34 0.15
CA ALA A 231 -2.97 13.88 -0.59
C ALA A 231 -1.64 13.68 0.16
N SER A 232 -1.63 13.81 1.48
CA SER A 232 -0.43 13.63 2.31
C SER A 232 0.05 12.16 2.33
N PRO A 233 -0.77 11.16 2.74
CA PRO A 233 -0.31 9.77 2.73
C PRO A 233 -0.10 9.21 1.31
N PHE A 234 -0.81 9.71 0.30
CA PHE A 234 -0.51 9.41 -1.10
C PHE A 234 0.90 9.87 -1.46
N GLY A 235 1.22 11.15 -1.19
CA GLY A 235 2.54 11.71 -1.47
C GLY A 235 3.65 10.99 -0.71
N LEU A 236 3.43 10.66 0.56
CA LEU A 236 4.40 9.92 1.38
C LEU A 236 4.70 8.53 0.81
N THR A 237 3.70 7.84 0.27
CA THR A 237 3.86 6.49 -0.30
C THR A 237 4.45 6.54 -1.72
N PHE A 238 4.11 7.55 -2.52
CA PHE A 238 4.53 7.64 -3.92
C PHE A 238 5.88 8.37 -4.11
N SER A 239 6.18 9.39 -3.29
CA SER A 239 7.37 10.23 -3.47
C SER A 239 8.70 9.48 -3.45
N PRO A 240 8.91 8.41 -2.65
CA PRO A 240 10.16 7.65 -2.70
C PRO A 240 10.42 7.03 -4.07
N MET A 241 9.35 6.52 -4.70
CA MET A 241 9.45 5.96 -6.05
C MET A 241 9.77 7.04 -7.08
N ALA A 242 9.08 8.19 -7.03
CA ALA A 242 9.35 9.31 -7.91
C ALA A 242 10.79 9.84 -7.72
N SER A 243 11.26 9.92 -6.48
CA SER A 243 12.65 10.33 -6.17
C SER A 243 13.67 9.33 -6.71
N LEU A 244 13.43 8.03 -6.56
CA LEU A 244 14.29 6.96 -7.08
C LEU A 244 14.43 7.08 -8.61
N MET A 245 13.32 7.27 -9.32
CA MET A 245 13.32 7.43 -10.77
C MET A 245 14.14 8.65 -11.21
N LEU A 246 13.95 9.79 -10.55
CA LEU A 246 14.69 11.02 -10.85
C LEU A 246 16.18 10.85 -10.58
N ILE A 247 16.56 10.34 -9.41
CA ILE A 247 17.95 10.15 -9.04
C ILE A 247 18.64 9.16 -9.97
N ASN A 248 18.00 8.04 -10.32
CA ASN A 248 18.57 7.09 -11.27
C ASN A 248 18.83 7.75 -12.63
N ARG A 249 17.88 8.54 -13.15
CA ARG A 249 18.06 9.26 -14.40
C ARG A 249 19.25 10.24 -14.35
N PHE A 250 19.38 11.01 -13.26
CA PHE A 250 20.51 11.92 -13.10
C PHE A 250 21.84 11.19 -12.89
N SER A 251 21.82 10.05 -12.19
CA SER A 251 23.03 9.25 -11.99
C SER A 251 23.55 8.66 -13.30
N VAL A 252 22.66 8.16 -14.16
CA VAL A 252 23.03 7.66 -15.50
C VAL A 252 23.66 8.76 -16.34
N THR A 253 23.03 9.96 -16.38
CA THR A 253 23.47 11.05 -17.25
C THR A 253 24.77 11.73 -16.79
N ASN A 254 25.06 11.77 -15.50
CA ASN A 254 26.21 12.53 -14.96
C ASN A 254 27.33 11.68 -14.39
N GLY A 255 27.07 10.43 -13.98
CA GLY A 255 28.04 9.59 -13.30
C GLY A 255 28.16 8.16 -13.86
N GLY A 256 27.39 7.82 -14.90
CA GLY A 256 27.40 6.53 -15.53
C GLY A 256 27.00 5.38 -14.61
N GLU A 257 27.36 4.15 -14.99
CA GLU A 257 27.00 2.91 -14.28
C GLU A 257 27.51 2.87 -12.83
N ALA A 258 28.70 3.40 -12.58
CA ALA A 258 29.29 3.42 -11.24
C ALA A 258 28.46 4.24 -10.25
N ALA A 259 27.93 5.40 -10.67
CA ALA A 259 27.08 6.25 -9.83
C ALA A 259 25.73 5.56 -9.53
N VAL A 260 25.18 4.85 -10.51
CA VAL A 260 23.93 4.07 -10.33
C VAL A 260 24.16 2.94 -9.32
N ALA A 261 25.26 2.20 -9.42
CA ALA A 261 25.60 1.12 -8.50
C ALA A 261 25.80 1.62 -7.06
N CYS A 262 26.53 2.73 -6.88
CA CYS A 262 26.69 3.37 -5.57
C CYS A 262 25.34 3.81 -4.98
N TYR A 263 24.49 4.43 -5.79
CA TYR A 263 23.17 4.88 -5.32
C TYR A 263 22.26 3.71 -4.97
N ALA A 264 22.32 2.60 -5.70
CA ALA A 264 21.53 1.41 -5.38
C ALA A 264 21.82 0.90 -3.95
N CYS A 265 23.08 0.86 -3.52
CA CYS A 265 23.43 0.49 -2.15
C CYS A 265 22.82 1.45 -1.10
N ILE A 266 22.86 2.77 -1.38
CA ILE A 266 22.26 3.79 -0.51
C ILE A 266 20.73 3.64 -0.47
N ALA A 267 20.10 3.39 -1.62
CA ALA A 267 18.66 3.22 -1.75
C ALA A 267 18.14 2.03 -0.93
N TYR A 268 18.86 0.91 -0.88
CA TYR A 268 18.50 -0.22 -0.02
C TYR A 268 18.46 0.17 1.47
N ALA A 269 19.50 0.86 1.96
CA ALA A 269 19.54 1.30 3.34
C ALA A 269 18.40 2.30 3.65
N LEU A 270 18.14 3.25 2.76
CA LEU A 270 17.05 4.22 2.88
C LEU A 270 15.68 3.53 2.90
N THR A 271 15.46 2.51 2.08
CA THR A 271 14.19 1.77 2.04
C THR A 271 13.90 1.08 3.38
N ILE A 272 14.89 0.46 4.01
CA ILE A 272 14.74 -0.19 5.33
C ILE A 272 14.35 0.86 6.37
N VAL A 273 15.06 1.98 6.44
CA VAL A 273 14.78 3.07 7.38
C VAL A 273 13.37 3.61 7.15
N GLN A 274 13.00 3.84 5.89
CA GLN A 274 11.68 4.35 5.52
C GLN A 274 10.56 3.39 5.94
N MET A 275 10.70 2.08 5.74
CA MET A 275 9.71 1.08 6.16
C MET A 275 9.48 1.11 7.67
N LEU A 276 10.54 1.23 8.46
CA LEU A 276 10.44 1.33 9.93
C LEU A 276 9.72 2.61 10.35
N VAL A 277 10.13 3.76 9.79
CA VAL A 277 9.51 5.07 10.09
C VAL A 277 8.04 5.08 9.68
N GLN A 278 7.71 4.54 8.51
CA GLN A 278 6.33 4.42 8.05
C GLN A 278 5.51 3.51 8.97
N GLY A 279 6.09 2.40 9.45
CA GLY A 279 5.45 1.51 10.42
C GLY A 279 5.09 2.22 11.73
N VAL A 280 5.98 3.08 12.23
CA VAL A 280 5.73 3.91 13.43
C VAL A 280 4.62 4.94 13.14
N GLY A 281 4.71 5.64 12.03
CA GLY A 281 3.71 6.65 11.60
C GLY A 281 2.32 6.05 11.48
N ASP A 282 2.18 4.97 10.70
CA ASP A 282 0.92 4.27 10.46
C ASP A 282 0.34 3.63 11.72
N GLY A 283 1.21 3.17 12.65
CA GLY A 283 0.78 2.60 13.92
C GLY A 283 0.34 3.64 14.94
N SER A 284 0.97 4.80 14.96
CA SER A 284 0.63 5.90 15.89
C SER A 284 -0.56 6.73 15.44
N GLN A 285 -0.80 6.83 14.14
CA GLN A 285 -1.87 7.63 13.53
C GLN A 285 -3.27 7.34 14.10
N PRO A 286 -3.71 6.08 14.33
CA PRO A 286 -5.03 5.80 14.89
C PRO A 286 -5.25 6.39 16.28
N LEU A 287 -4.20 6.39 17.12
CA LEU A 287 -4.25 6.98 18.45
C LEU A 287 -4.35 8.50 18.39
N MET A 288 -3.53 9.14 17.54
CA MET A 288 -3.55 10.58 17.36
C MET A 288 -4.92 11.05 16.85
N SER A 289 -5.47 10.40 15.83
CA SER A 289 -6.78 10.74 15.27
C SER A 289 -7.91 10.59 16.28
N ARG A 290 -7.87 9.51 17.06
CA ARG A 290 -8.86 9.26 18.12
C ARG A 290 -8.79 10.33 19.21
N PHE A 291 -7.60 10.59 19.77
CA PHE A 291 -7.46 11.57 20.85
C PHE A 291 -7.76 12.99 20.38
N TYR A 292 -7.40 13.33 19.14
CA TYR A 292 -7.78 14.60 18.54
C TYR A 292 -9.31 14.73 18.44
N GLY A 293 -10.00 13.70 17.96
CA GLY A 293 -11.45 13.67 17.86
C GLY A 293 -12.18 13.75 19.23
N GLU A 294 -11.59 13.15 20.27
CA GLU A 294 -12.07 13.20 21.65
C GLU A 294 -11.73 14.54 22.37
N GLY A 295 -11.06 15.49 21.70
CA GLY A 295 -10.60 16.75 22.31
C GLY A 295 -9.44 16.61 23.30
N LYS A 296 -8.80 15.44 23.39
CA LYS A 296 -7.69 15.13 24.29
C LYS A 296 -6.34 15.51 23.66
N LEU A 297 -6.17 16.81 23.36
CA LEU A 297 -5.01 17.30 22.60
C LEU A 297 -3.66 17.02 23.29
N ALA A 298 -3.61 17.06 24.63
CA ALA A 298 -2.40 16.75 25.38
C ALA A 298 -1.93 15.30 25.16
N LEU A 299 -2.85 14.32 25.13
CA LEU A 299 -2.55 12.92 24.83
C LEU A 299 -2.14 12.72 23.38
N ALA A 300 -2.81 13.39 22.44
CA ALA A 300 -2.44 13.35 21.03
C ALA A 300 -1.01 13.86 20.82
N SER A 301 -0.65 15.00 21.43
CA SER A 301 0.70 15.57 21.40
C SER A 301 1.74 14.66 22.09
N GLN A 302 1.36 13.99 23.19
CA GLN A 302 2.25 13.04 23.84
C GLN A 302 2.55 11.83 22.95
N ILE A 303 1.54 11.25 22.29
CA ILE A 303 1.75 10.15 21.32
C ILE A 303 2.65 10.60 20.18
N GLN A 304 2.43 11.82 19.65
CA GLN A 304 3.26 12.39 18.58
C GLN A 304 4.74 12.54 18.98
N ARG A 305 5.02 12.87 20.25
CA ARG A 305 6.42 12.99 20.74
C ARG A 305 7.09 11.63 20.99
N ILE A 306 6.30 10.58 21.22
CA ILE A 306 6.81 9.21 21.38
C ILE A 306 7.09 8.58 20.01
N ALA A 307 6.29 8.93 18.98
CA ALA A 307 6.46 8.48 17.60
C ALA A 307 7.66 9.15 16.92
#